data_e2add23aa62d7802f81c9408ff9f5dbc
#
_entry.id   e2add23aa62d7802f81c9408ff9f5dbc
#
_cell.length_a   1.000
_cell.length_b   1.000
_cell.length_c   1.000
_cell.angle_alpha   90.00
_cell.angle_beta   90.00
_cell.angle_gamma   90.00
#
_symmetry.space_group_name_H-M   'P 1'
#
loop_
_entity.id
_entity.type
_entity.pdbx_description
1 polymer ?
#
loop_
_entity_poly.entity_id
_entity_poly.type
_entity_poly.pdbx_seq_one_letter_code
_entity_poly.pdbx_strand_id
1 'polypeptide(L)'
;RSSTQGCMMLTDDGKHLYVSWDEYHLLIERLALKVHHSGWEFDQILCLARGGMRPGDVLSRVFDKPLAIMSTSSYRAEAGTIQGRLDMAKYITMPKGELAGRVLLVDDLSDSGVTLKAVVQRLRSMPSIAELRSAVLWVKGLSTYTPDYFVEMLPTSPWIHQPFEEYDGLRPEGLARKLSV
;
A
#
# COMPACT_ATOMS: atom_id res chain seq x y z
N ARG A 1 9.44 -19.84 26.38
CA ARG A 1 9.55 -19.78 24.91
C ARG A 1 9.76 -18.31 24.57
N SER A 2 11.01 -17.92 24.32
CA SER A 2 11.38 -16.57 23.94
C SER A 2 10.95 -16.37 22.48
N SER A 3 9.91 -15.57 22.26
CA SER A 3 9.57 -15.05 20.94
C SER A 3 10.63 -14.00 20.60
N THR A 4 11.59 -14.35 19.78
CA THR A 4 12.41 -13.38 19.08
C THR A 4 11.46 -12.62 18.13
N GLN A 5 10.90 -11.51 18.60
CA GLN A 5 10.27 -10.54 17.72
C GLN A 5 11.33 -10.08 16.74
N GLY A 6 11.19 -10.45 15.47
CA GLY A 6 12.04 -9.96 14.41
C GLY A 6 12.00 -8.44 14.40
N CYS A 7 13.11 -7.80 14.64
CA CYS A 7 13.21 -6.33 14.64
C CYS A 7 13.57 -5.87 13.24
N MET A 8 12.88 -4.85 12.73
CA MET A 8 13.31 -4.13 11.52
C MET A 8 14.73 -3.62 11.75
N MET A 9 15.63 -3.89 10.80
CA MET A 9 17.04 -3.51 10.91
C MET A 9 17.36 -2.35 9.96
N LEU A 10 17.58 -1.17 10.55
CA LEU A 10 18.18 -0.04 9.85
C LEU A 10 19.71 -0.22 9.88
N THR A 11 20.35 -0.08 8.71
CA THR A 11 21.82 -0.12 8.64
C THR A 11 22.44 1.10 9.33
N ASP A 12 23.69 0.96 9.79
CA ASP A 12 24.41 2.01 10.53
C ASP A 12 24.51 3.33 9.73
N ASP A 13 24.58 3.24 8.40
CA ASP A 13 24.61 4.41 7.51
C ASP A 13 23.23 5.03 7.26
N GLY A 14 22.17 4.42 7.80
CA GLY A 14 20.79 4.88 7.64
C GLY A 14 20.21 4.75 6.24
N LYS A 15 20.89 4.06 5.31
CA LYS A 15 20.49 3.98 3.90
C LYS A 15 19.57 2.83 3.57
N HIS A 16 19.54 1.79 4.39
CA HIS A 16 18.78 0.57 4.15
C HIS A 16 18.00 0.16 5.39
N LEU A 17 16.72 -0.15 5.20
CA LEU A 17 15.86 -0.74 6.22
C LEU A 17 15.43 -2.13 5.76
N TYR A 18 15.82 -3.15 6.50
CA TYR A 18 15.45 -4.53 6.21
C TYR A 18 14.26 -4.96 7.06
N VAL A 19 13.24 -5.52 6.40
CA VAL A 19 11.98 -5.93 7.03
C VAL A 19 11.78 -7.42 6.80
N SER A 20 11.60 -8.18 7.89
CA SER A 20 11.26 -9.60 7.83
C SER A 20 9.78 -9.82 7.50
N TRP A 21 9.41 -11.06 7.12
CA TRP A 21 8.01 -11.43 6.92
C TRP A 21 7.18 -11.22 8.18
N ASP A 22 7.68 -11.57 9.34
CA ASP A 22 6.97 -11.42 10.61
C ASP A 22 6.73 -9.93 10.93
N GLU A 23 7.75 -9.08 10.77
CA GLU A 23 7.60 -7.64 10.94
C GLU A 23 6.62 -7.03 9.94
N TYR A 24 6.68 -7.46 8.69
CA TYR A 24 5.80 -6.99 7.64
C TYR A 24 4.32 -7.29 7.96
N HIS A 25 4.02 -8.52 8.37
CA HIS A 25 2.67 -8.89 8.77
C HIS A 25 2.21 -8.13 10.02
N LEU A 26 3.08 -7.93 11.00
CA LEU A 26 2.78 -7.15 12.19
C LEU A 26 2.46 -5.69 11.87
N LEU A 27 3.18 -5.09 10.91
CA LEU A 27 2.89 -3.73 10.45
C LEU A 27 1.50 -3.64 9.80
N ILE A 28 1.13 -4.63 9.01
CA ILE A 28 -0.22 -4.67 8.40
C ILE A 28 -1.30 -4.75 9.49
N GLU A 29 -1.12 -5.60 10.49
CA GLU A 29 -2.04 -5.71 11.62
C GLU A 29 -2.14 -4.40 12.42
N ARG A 30 -1.01 -3.74 12.67
CA ARG A 30 -0.97 -2.43 13.31
C ARG A 30 -1.70 -1.35 12.50
N LEU A 31 -1.56 -1.38 11.17
CA LEU A 31 -2.29 -0.48 10.29
C LEU A 31 -3.80 -0.69 10.41
N ALA A 32 -4.26 -1.95 10.42
CA ALA A 32 -5.66 -2.28 10.63
C ALA A 32 -6.19 -1.73 11.96
N LEU A 33 -5.42 -1.87 13.05
CA LEU A 33 -5.80 -1.34 14.35
C LEU A 33 -5.84 0.20 14.38
N LYS A 34 -4.91 0.86 13.69
CA LYS A 34 -4.95 2.34 13.57
C LYS A 34 -6.22 2.82 12.89
N VAL A 35 -6.61 2.18 11.81
CA VAL A 35 -7.86 2.49 11.10
C VAL A 35 -9.07 2.23 12.02
N HIS A 36 -9.10 1.07 12.67
CA HIS A 36 -10.19 0.71 13.59
C HIS A 36 -10.32 1.70 14.76
N HIS A 37 -9.22 2.04 15.41
CA HIS A 37 -9.22 2.94 16.57
C HIS A 37 -9.58 4.39 16.21
N SER A 38 -9.49 4.77 14.94
CA SER A 38 -9.94 6.09 14.49
C SER A 38 -11.46 6.27 14.56
N GLY A 39 -12.21 5.15 14.59
CA GLY A 39 -13.66 5.17 14.56
C GLY A 39 -14.26 5.48 13.18
N TRP A 40 -13.43 5.72 12.17
CA TRP A 40 -13.92 5.96 10.83
C TRP A 40 -14.41 4.68 10.18
N GLU A 41 -15.66 4.71 9.72
CA GLU A 41 -16.27 3.60 9.01
C GLU A 41 -16.20 3.85 7.50
N PHE A 42 -15.91 2.81 6.73
CA PHE A 42 -15.80 2.86 5.28
C PHE A 42 -16.52 1.69 4.64
N ASP A 43 -16.80 1.80 3.34
CA ASP A 43 -17.60 0.83 2.60
C ASP A 43 -16.75 -0.13 1.77
N GLN A 44 -15.63 0.34 1.25
CA GLN A 44 -14.79 -0.37 0.29
C GLN A 44 -13.31 -0.06 0.51
N ILE A 45 -12.46 -1.00 0.09
CA ILE A 45 -11.01 -0.82 0.08
C ILE A 45 -10.55 -0.80 -1.38
N LEU A 46 -9.71 0.17 -1.73
CA LEU A 46 -8.96 0.19 -2.97
C LEU A 46 -7.48 0.02 -2.67
N CYS A 47 -6.85 -1.04 -3.15
CA CYS A 47 -5.40 -1.20 -3.05
C CYS A 47 -4.69 -0.85 -4.35
N LEU A 48 -3.50 -0.30 -4.22
CA LEU A 48 -2.62 0.00 -5.35
C LEU A 48 -1.68 -1.18 -5.59
N ALA A 49 -1.80 -1.80 -6.76
CA ALA A 49 -0.92 -2.89 -7.14
C ALA A 49 0.47 -2.32 -7.53
N ARG A 50 1.54 -3.03 -7.20
CA ARG A 50 1.56 -4.32 -6.50
C ARG A 50 1.74 -4.16 -4.97
N GLY A 51 2.44 -3.11 -4.52
CA GLY A 51 2.84 -2.95 -3.13
C GLY A 51 1.69 -2.93 -2.12
N GLY A 52 0.56 -2.36 -2.50
CA GLY A 52 -0.62 -2.29 -1.65
C GLY A 52 -1.48 -3.56 -1.62
N MET A 53 -1.18 -4.57 -2.44
CA MET A 53 -2.03 -5.76 -2.55
C MET A 53 -2.06 -6.61 -1.27
N ARG A 54 -0.90 -6.85 -0.64
CA ARG A 54 -0.86 -7.64 0.61
C ARG A 54 -1.55 -6.94 1.76
N PRO A 55 -1.23 -5.68 2.09
CA PRO A 55 -1.98 -4.98 3.13
C PRO A 55 -3.46 -4.82 2.76
N GLY A 56 -3.79 -4.55 1.51
CA GLY A 56 -5.18 -4.46 1.05
C GLY A 56 -5.96 -5.75 1.26
N ASP A 57 -5.39 -6.89 0.92
CA ASP A 57 -6.02 -8.20 1.13
C ASP A 57 -6.28 -8.45 2.63
N VAL A 58 -5.31 -8.23 3.48
CA VAL A 58 -5.46 -8.44 4.92
C VAL A 58 -6.54 -7.53 5.50
N LEU A 59 -6.49 -6.23 5.19
CA LEU A 59 -7.49 -5.28 5.68
C LEU A 59 -8.89 -5.63 5.18
N SER A 60 -9.05 -6.05 3.93
CA SER A 60 -10.35 -6.43 3.38
C SER A 60 -10.98 -7.60 4.13
N ARG A 61 -10.16 -8.55 4.58
CA ARG A 61 -10.62 -9.70 5.37
C ARG A 61 -10.93 -9.30 6.81
N VAL A 62 -10.06 -8.53 7.46
CA VAL A 62 -10.24 -8.08 8.84
C VAL A 62 -11.48 -7.20 8.99
N PHE A 63 -11.73 -6.31 8.05
CA PHE A 63 -12.89 -5.41 8.08
C PHE A 63 -14.13 -5.97 7.37
N ASP A 64 -14.01 -7.11 6.70
CA ASP A 64 -15.08 -7.72 5.88
C ASP A 64 -15.64 -6.70 4.86
N LYS A 65 -14.75 -6.13 4.07
CA LYS A 65 -15.11 -5.14 3.04
C LYS A 65 -14.64 -5.57 1.65
N PRO A 66 -15.38 -5.20 0.59
CA PRO A 66 -14.96 -5.47 -0.78
C PRO A 66 -13.60 -4.85 -1.10
N LEU A 67 -12.76 -5.59 -1.83
CA LEU A 67 -11.45 -5.17 -2.27
C LEU A 67 -11.46 -4.84 -3.76
N ALA A 68 -11.18 -3.58 -4.07
CA ALA A 68 -10.89 -3.11 -5.41
C ALA A 68 -9.38 -2.98 -5.62
N ILE A 69 -8.93 -3.12 -6.85
CA ILE A 69 -7.51 -3.08 -7.22
C ILE A 69 -7.31 -2.12 -8.39
N MET A 70 -6.28 -1.28 -8.28
CA MET A 70 -5.83 -0.42 -9.36
C MET A 70 -4.30 -0.46 -9.45
N SER A 71 -3.75 -0.53 -10.66
CA SER A 71 -2.32 -0.45 -10.87
C SER A 71 -1.87 1.02 -10.95
N THR A 72 -0.82 1.38 -10.22
CA THR A 72 -0.21 2.72 -10.31
C THR A 72 0.42 2.99 -11.67
N SER A 73 0.86 1.97 -12.38
CA SER A 73 1.39 2.10 -13.75
C SER A 73 0.31 2.54 -14.73
N SER A 74 -0.92 2.08 -14.56
CA SER A 74 -2.07 2.55 -15.37
C SER A 74 -2.33 4.03 -15.17
N TYR A 75 -2.27 4.50 -13.93
CA TYR A 75 -2.39 5.92 -13.60
C TYR A 75 -1.30 6.76 -14.28
N ARG A 76 -0.04 6.32 -14.25
CA ARG A 76 1.09 7.04 -14.86
C ARG A 76 0.95 7.15 -16.38
N ALA A 77 0.44 6.10 -17.04
CA ALA A 77 0.20 6.11 -18.47
C ALA A 77 -0.88 7.14 -18.86
N GLU A 78 -1.89 7.33 -18.03
CA GLU A 78 -3.00 8.25 -18.26
C GLU A 78 -2.68 9.71 -17.89
N ALA A 79 -1.75 9.96 -16.97
CA ALA A 79 -1.40 11.31 -16.51
C ALA A 79 -0.88 12.21 -17.64
N GLY A 80 -0.45 11.64 -18.79
CA GLY A 80 -0.04 12.35 -19.98
C GLY A 80 -1.18 12.69 -20.95
N THR A 81 -2.43 12.27 -20.68
CA THR A 81 -3.57 12.49 -21.57
C THR A 81 -4.64 13.36 -20.93
N ILE A 82 -5.17 14.33 -21.70
CA ILE A 82 -6.21 15.28 -21.25
C ILE A 82 -7.55 14.59 -20.93
N GLN A 83 -7.76 13.39 -21.40
CA GLN A 83 -8.97 12.58 -21.19
C GLN A 83 -9.02 11.84 -19.86
N GLY A 84 -7.97 11.88 -19.07
CA GLY A 84 -7.80 11.04 -17.85
C GLY A 84 -8.83 11.24 -16.73
N ARG A 85 -9.82 12.13 -16.84
CA ARG A 85 -10.86 12.29 -15.80
C ARG A 85 -11.97 11.25 -15.87
N LEU A 86 -12.33 10.82 -17.06
CA LEU A 86 -13.47 9.89 -17.27
C LEU A 86 -13.03 8.41 -17.23
N ASP A 87 -11.75 8.15 -17.40
CA ASP A 87 -11.24 6.80 -17.64
C ASP A 87 -10.69 6.08 -16.41
N MET A 88 -10.58 6.75 -15.26
CA MET A 88 -10.00 6.12 -14.06
C MET A 88 -10.80 4.91 -13.59
N ALA A 89 -12.12 4.96 -13.68
CA ALA A 89 -13.00 3.86 -13.28
C ALA A 89 -12.73 2.56 -14.04
N LYS A 90 -12.36 2.63 -15.32
CA LYS A 90 -12.07 1.44 -16.14
C LYS A 90 -10.78 0.71 -15.75
N TYR A 91 -9.87 1.39 -15.02
CA TYR A 91 -8.64 0.79 -14.50
C TYR A 91 -8.80 0.20 -13.10
N ILE A 92 -9.98 0.32 -12.51
CA ILE A 92 -10.29 -0.21 -11.20
C ILE A 92 -11.04 -1.53 -11.38
N THR A 93 -10.45 -2.61 -10.89
CA THR A 93 -11.10 -3.92 -10.86
C THR A 93 -11.82 -4.10 -9.53
N MET A 94 -13.10 -4.44 -9.59
CA MET A 94 -13.94 -4.66 -8.42
C MET A 94 -14.70 -5.99 -8.51
N PRO A 95 -15.03 -6.61 -7.37
CA PRO A 95 -15.84 -7.84 -7.37
C PRO A 95 -17.27 -7.59 -7.88
N LYS A 96 -17.81 -6.40 -7.62
CA LYS A 96 -19.20 -6.06 -7.97
C LYS A 96 -19.43 -4.55 -7.93
N GLY A 97 -20.12 -4.02 -8.94
CA GLY A 97 -20.49 -2.61 -8.99
C GLY A 97 -19.31 -1.68 -9.33
N GLU A 98 -19.38 -0.45 -8.83
CA GLU A 98 -18.36 0.56 -9.01
C GLU A 98 -17.76 1.00 -7.66
N LEU A 99 -16.61 1.65 -7.71
CA LEU A 99 -15.99 2.25 -6.52
C LEU A 99 -16.84 3.44 -6.07
N ALA A 100 -17.41 3.37 -4.86
CA ALA A 100 -18.36 4.34 -4.37
C ALA A 100 -18.38 4.43 -2.84
N GLY A 101 -18.94 5.51 -2.33
CA GLY A 101 -19.12 5.74 -0.91
C GLY A 101 -17.83 6.16 -0.21
N ARG A 102 -17.61 5.63 0.98
CA ARG A 102 -16.39 5.88 1.77
C ARG A 102 -15.34 4.83 1.43
N VAL A 103 -14.21 5.26 0.93
CA VAL A 103 -13.17 4.38 0.39
C VAL A 103 -11.87 4.54 1.19
N LEU A 104 -11.30 3.41 1.61
CA LEU A 104 -9.95 3.33 2.17
C LEU A 104 -8.98 2.95 1.06
N LEU A 105 -8.10 3.88 0.70
CA LEU A 105 -7.00 3.65 -0.26
C LEU A 105 -5.79 3.08 0.46
N VAL A 106 -5.30 1.93 0.03
CA VAL A 106 -4.18 1.23 0.68
C VAL A 106 -3.00 1.07 -0.26
N ASP A 107 -1.83 1.46 0.21
CA ASP A 107 -0.54 1.21 -0.44
C ASP A 107 0.49 0.75 0.60
N ASP A 108 1.69 0.38 0.17
CA ASP A 108 2.75 -0.04 1.08
C ASP A 108 3.46 1.14 1.73
N LEU A 109 3.83 2.15 0.95
CA LEU A 109 4.58 3.29 1.46
C LEU A 109 4.28 4.59 0.70
N SER A 110 4.51 5.72 1.37
CA SER A 110 4.62 7.03 0.74
C SER A 110 6.09 7.41 0.65
N ASP A 111 6.67 7.30 -0.54
CA ASP A 111 8.08 7.59 -0.81
C ASP A 111 8.28 9.11 -1.00
N SER A 112 8.27 9.60 -2.23
CA SER A 112 8.20 11.05 -2.50
C SER A 112 6.82 11.64 -2.18
N GLY A 113 5.80 10.81 -2.19
CA GLY A 113 4.41 11.18 -2.00
C GLY A 113 3.72 11.75 -3.25
N VAL A 114 4.46 12.00 -4.32
CA VAL A 114 3.93 12.64 -5.54
C VAL A 114 2.85 11.78 -6.20
N THR A 115 3.12 10.49 -6.41
CA THR A 115 2.16 9.58 -7.04
C THR A 115 0.92 9.37 -6.17
N LEU A 116 1.12 9.10 -4.88
CA LEU A 116 0.01 8.83 -3.96
C LEU A 116 -0.88 10.07 -3.81
N LYS A 117 -0.30 11.25 -3.67
CA LYS A 117 -1.04 12.52 -3.63
C LYS A 117 -1.89 12.72 -4.87
N ALA A 118 -1.32 12.47 -6.05
CA ALA A 118 -2.01 12.63 -7.31
C ALA A 118 -3.17 11.62 -7.45
N VAL A 119 -2.97 10.37 -7.06
CA VAL A 119 -4.03 9.34 -7.04
C VAL A 119 -5.16 9.75 -6.09
N VAL A 120 -4.84 10.21 -4.89
CA VAL A 120 -5.82 10.69 -3.91
C VAL A 120 -6.66 11.84 -4.48
N GLN A 121 -6.01 12.84 -5.06
CA GLN A 121 -6.71 13.98 -5.65
C GLN A 121 -7.66 13.54 -6.77
N ARG A 122 -7.23 12.61 -7.61
CA ARG A 122 -8.01 12.08 -8.71
C ARG A 122 -9.24 11.31 -8.22
N LEU A 123 -9.06 10.41 -7.26
CA LEU A 123 -10.14 9.64 -6.68
C LEU A 123 -11.17 10.52 -5.98
N ARG A 124 -10.72 11.54 -5.25
CA ARG A 124 -11.63 12.51 -4.61
C ARG A 124 -12.46 13.32 -5.59
N SER A 125 -12.02 13.44 -6.85
CA SER A 125 -12.79 14.10 -7.91
C SER A 125 -13.89 13.22 -8.52
N MET A 126 -13.93 11.92 -8.21
CA MET A 126 -14.97 11.01 -8.70
C MET A 126 -16.29 11.25 -7.95
N PRO A 127 -17.41 11.49 -8.67
CA PRO A 127 -18.70 11.81 -8.02
C PRO A 127 -19.22 10.69 -7.12
N SER A 128 -18.89 9.42 -7.43
CA SER A 128 -19.30 8.25 -6.66
C SER A 128 -18.62 8.14 -5.30
N ILE A 129 -17.47 8.78 -5.10
CA ILE A 129 -16.70 8.70 -3.86
C ILE A 129 -17.13 9.82 -2.93
N ALA A 130 -17.75 9.46 -1.81
CA ALA A 130 -18.22 10.40 -0.80
C ALA A 130 -17.08 10.88 0.09
N GLU A 131 -16.18 9.98 0.48
CA GLU A 131 -15.01 10.28 1.31
C GLU A 131 -13.89 9.29 0.98
N LEU A 132 -12.66 9.78 0.99
CA LEU A 132 -11.47 8.97 0.75
C LEU A 132 -10.45 9.24 1.84
N ARG A 133 -9.96 8.16 2.47
CA ARG A 133 -8.79 8.20 3.34
C ARG A 133 -7.75 7.23 2.86
N SER A 134 -6.49 7.56 3.07
CA SER A 134 -5.34 6.78 2.64
C SER A 134 -4.60 6.15 3.81
N ALA A 135 -4.07 4.95 3.59
CA ALA A 135 -3.36 4.15 4.58
C ALA A 135 -2.13 3.48 3.97
N VAL A 136 -1.00 3.60 4.64
CA VAL A 136 0.28 2.98 4.24
C VAL A 136 1.01 2.42 5.45
N LEU A 137 2.01 1.57 5.22
CA LEU A 137 2.86 1.04 6.29
C LEU A 137 3.94 2.04 6.70
N TRP A 138 4.60 2.68 5.72
CA TRP A 138 5.68 3.63 5.96
C TRP A 138 5.45 4.95 5.24
N VAL A 139 5.86 6.04 5.91
CA VAL A 139 6.03 7.35 5.31
C VAL A 139 7.51 7.72 5.42
N LYS A 140 8.17 8.01 4.29
CA LYS A 140 9.56 8.45 4.28
C LYS A 140 9.65 9.95 4.62
N GLY A 141 10.76 10.34 5.26
CA GLY A 141 10.95 11.71 5.74
C GLY A 141 10.89 12.80 4.65
N LEU A 142 11.19 12.44 3.39
CA LEU A 142 11.11 13.34 2.24
C LEU A 142 9.74 13.33 1.54
N SER A 143 8.76 12.57 2.03
CA SER A 143 7.44 12.53 1.42
C SER A 143 6.75 13.90 1.49
N THR A 144 6.21 14.34 0.36
CA THR A 144 5.42 15.58 0.25
C THR A 144 3.95 15.36 0.57
N TYR A 145 3.57 14.14 0.87
CA TYR A 145 2.20 13.75 1.21
C TYR A 145 2.20 12.84 2.43
N THR A 146 1.40 13.18 3.41
CA THR A 146 1.19 12.34 4.59
C THR A 146 -0.18 11.66 4.48
N PRO A 147 -0.23 10.33 4.35
CA PRO A 147 -1.48 9.59 4.40
C PRO A 147 -2.25 9.79 5.71
N ASP A 148 -3.55 9.53 5.69
CA ASP A 148 -4.39 9.65 6.89
C ASP A 148 -4.01 8.64 7.96
N TYR A 149 -3.57 7.45 7.56
CA TYR A 149 -3.11 6.39 8.44
C TYR A 149 -1.74 5.87 7.99
N PHE A 150 -0.83 5.73 8.91
CA PHE A 150 0.48 5.08 8.69
C PHE A 150 0.98 4.45 9.99
N VAL A 151 1.85 3.45 9.86
CA VAL A 151 2.42 2.78 11.04
C VAL A 151 3.73 3.42 11.46
N GLU A 152 4.66 3.60 10.51
CA GLU A 152 5.99 4.12 10.77
C GLU A 152 6.27 5.39 9.95
N MET A 153 6.68 6.46 10.67
CA MET A 153 7.23 7.66 10.07
C MET A 153 8.74 7.57 10.15
N LEU A 154 9.41 7.46 9.00
CA LEU A 154 10.87 7.39 8.97
C LEU A 154 11.45 8.82 8.91
N PRO A 155 12.43 9.16 9.76
CA PRO A 155 13.03 10.51 9.77
C PRO A 155 13.88 10.78 8.53
N THR A 156 14.31 9.73 7.85
CA THR A 156 15.11 9.77 6.61
C THR A 156 14.37 9.05 5.50
N SER A 157 15.03 8.84 4.36
CA SER A 157 14.45 8.13 3.22
C SER A 157 15.30 6.90 2.87
N PRO A 158 15.41 5.90 3.78
CA PRO A 158 16.15 4.69 3.49
C PRO A 158 15.44 3.88 2.39
N TRP A 159 16.22 3.06 1.68
CA TRP A 159 15.65 2.02 0.86
C TRP A 159 15.02 0.96 1.76
N ILE A 160 13.73 0.71 1.61
CA ILE A 160 13.02 -0.30 2.40
C ILE A 160 13.07 -1.62 1.63
N HIS A 161 13.78 -2.60 2.20
CA HIS A 161 13.84 -3.96 1.66
C HIS A 161 12.69 -4.76 2.26
N GLN A 162 11.57 -4.80 1.54
CA GLN A 162 10.40 -5.56 1.94
C GLN A 162 10.65 -7.06 1.68
N PRO A 163 10.08 -7.97 2.50
CA PRO A 163 10.47 -9.38 2.47
C PRO A 163 10.20 -10.09 1.15
N PHE A 164 9.22 -9.65 0.39
CA PHE A 164 8.89 -10.24 -0.91
C PHE A 164 9.83 -9.77 -2.04
N GLU A 165 10.64 -8.74 -1.83
CA GLU A 165 11.55 -8.21 -2.86
C GLU A 165 12.65 -9.21 -3.23
N GLU A 166 12.93 -10.19 -2.37
CA GLU A 166 13.85 -11.28 -2.73
C GLU A 166 13.42 -12.02 -4.01
N TYR A 167 12.12 -12.06 -4.29
CA TYR A 167 11.57 -12.70 -5.48
C TYR A 167 11.83 -11.91 -6.76
N ASP A 168 12.10 -10.62 -6.68
CA ASP A 168 12.32 -9.77 -7.85
C ASP A 168 13.54 -10.20 -8.66
N GLY A 169 14.59 -10.64 -7.98
CA GLY A 169 15.81 -11.17 -8.59
C GLY A 169 15.85 -12.68 -8.75
N LEU A 170 14.89 -13.40 -8.18
CA LEU A 170 14.86 -14.85 -8.16
C LEU A 170 14.02 -15.39 -9.32
N ARG A 171 14.69 -16.02 -10.30
CA ARG A 171 14.02 -16.67 -11.43
C ARG A 171 13.72 -18.13 -11.08
N PRO A 172 12.87 -18.86 -11.87
CA PRO A 172 12.56 -20.27 -11.58
C PRO A 172 13.78 -21.15 -11.36
N GLU A 173 14.81 -20.97 -12.16
CA GLU A 173 16.07 -21.71 -12.03
C GLU A 173 16.81 -21.38 -10.73
N GLY A 174 16.77 -20.12 -10.31
CA GLY A 174 17.29 -19.68 -9.01
C GLY A 174 16.50 -20.26 -7.84
N LEU A 175 15.19 -20.30 -7.98
CA LEU A 175 14.31 -20.91 -6.98
C LEU A 175 14.54 -22.41 -6.85
N ALA A 176 14.69 -23.11 -7.98
CA ALA A 176 15.02 -24.54 -7.98
C ALA A 176 16.34 -24.79 -7.24
N ARG A 177 17.38 -24.01 -7.48
CA ARG A 177 18.66 -24.09 -6.76
C ARG A 177 18.47 -23.82 -5.26
N LYS A 178 17.69 -22.81 -4.88
CA LYS A 178 17.42 -22.48 -3.48
C LYS A 178 16.75 -23.64 -2.74
N LEU A 179 15.86 -24.34 -3.40
CA LEU A 179 15.10 -25.47 -2.82
C LEU A 179 15.78 -26.83 -3.02
N SER A 180 16.93 -26.86 -3.69
CA SER A 180 17.68 -28.08 -4.01
C SER A 180 16.84 -29.11 -4.80
N VAL A 181 16.05 -28.63 -5.78
CA VAL A 181 15.18 -29.45 -6.64
C VAL A 181 15.66 -29.36 -8.07
#